data_13becd39fd2dbeba21cd54194937fb35
#
_entry.id   13becd39fd2dbeba21cd54194937fb35
#
_cell.length_a   1.000
_cell.length_b   1.000
_cell.length_c   1.000
_cell.angle_alpha   90.00
_cell.angle_beta   90.00
_cell.angle_gamma   90.00
#
_symmetry.space_group_name_H-M   'P 1'
#
loop_
_entity.id
_entity.type
_entity.pdbx_description
1 polymer ?
#
loop_
_entity_poly.entity_id
_entity_poly.type
_entity_poly.pdbx_seq_one_letter_code
_entity_poly.pdbx_strand_id
1 'polypeptide(L)'
;MVTYLLMAEEKIKDINNFFFENVIDVLLVQKCTNIKAFEIKNNSYFDVIIICNVNSNIQMSSSIKKLKKLVKSKNKNFFSEGLDSSWALVEFEGVGIHFFTEEAREYYNLDDLFFDSNLMLQYG
;
A
#
# COMPACT_ATOMS: atom_id res chain seq x y z
N MET A 1 -14.12 -7.71 7.67
CA MET A 1 -13.59 -6.94 6.52
C MET A 1 -14.34 -5.63 6.35
N VAL A 2 -15.65 -5.69 6.16
CA VAL A 2 -16.45 -4.48 5.95
C VAL A 2 -16.34 -3.51 7.12
N THR A 3 -16.38 -4.03 8.36
CA THR A 3 -16.28 -3.19 9.55
C THR A 3 -14.93 -2.48 9.61
N TYR A 4 -13.87 -3.18 9.25
CA TYR A 4 -12.53 -2.62 9.22
C TYR A 4 -12.45 -1.47 8.22
N LEU A 5 -13.03 -1.67 7.04
CA LEU A 5 -13.01 -0.67 5.99
C LEU A 5 -13.77 0.59 6.40
N LEU A 6 -14.91 0.44 7.07
CA LEU A 6 -15.68 1.57 7.54
C LEU A 6 -14.90 2.40 8.57
N MET A 7 -14.19 1.74 9.48
CA MET A 7 -13.34 2.43 10.45
C MET A 7 -12.20 3.16 9.77
N ALA A 8 -11.59 2.54 8.76
CA ALA A 8 -10.53 3.17 7.99
C ALA A 8 -11.04 4.40 7.25
N GLU A 9 -12.23 4.33 6.67
CA GLU A 9 -12.82 5.47 5.96
C GLU A 9 -12.94 6.70 6.84
N GLU A 10 -13.38 6.52 8.08
CA GLU A 10 -13.48 7.64 9.00
C GLU A 10 -12.11 8.27 9.29
N LYS A 11 -11.10 7.45 9.42
CA LYS A 11 -9.76 7.90 9.77
C LYS A 11 -9.04 8.59 8.64
N ILE A 12 -9.37 8.27 7.40
CA ILE A 12 -8.67 8.80 6.24
C ILE A 12 -9.53 9.73 5.39
N LYS A 13 -10.55 10.32 5.98
CA LYS A 13 -11.43 11.26 5.27
C LYS A 13 -10.64 12.33 4.55
N ASP A 14 -9.58 12.83 5.15
CA ASP A 14 -8.77 13.90 4.59
C ASP A 14 -7.88 13.44 3.44
N ILE A 15 -7.75 12.12 3.24
CA ILE A 15 -6.88 11.54 2.22
C ILE A 15 -7.67 11.12 0.98
N ASN A 16 -8.96 11.38 0.89
CA ASN A 16 -9.79 10.93 -0.20
C ASN A 16 -10.04 9.41 -0.15
N ASN A 17 -11.00 8.99 0.64
CA ASN A 17 -11.38 7.59 0.85
C ASN A 17 -11.62 6.83 -0.43
N PHE A 18 -12.28 7.47 -1.40
CA PHE A 18 -12.59 6.83 -2.67
C PHE A 18 -11.30 6.38 -3.38
N PHE A 19 -10.30 7.25 -3.34
CA PHE A 19 -9.00 6.93 -3.95
C PHE A 19 -8.34 5.76 -3.23
N PHE A 20 -8.38 5.77 -1.90
CA PHE A 20 -7.78 4.70 -1.10
C PHE A 20 -8.44 3.35 -1.42
N GLU A 21 -9.77 3.32 -1.49
CA GLU A 21 -10.49 2.10 -1.83
C GLU A 21 -10.09 1.58 -3.21
N ASN A 22 -9.92 2.46 -4.18
CA ASN A 22 -9.48 2.07 -5.52
C ASN A 22 -8.07 1.49 -5.50
N VAL A 23 -7.19 2.04 -4.68
CA VAL A 23 -5.83 1.53 -4.53
C VAL A 23 -5.86 0.10 -3.95
N ILE A 24 -6.62 -0.10 -2.89
CA ILE A 24 -6.75 -1.43 -2.28
C ILE A 24 -7.35 -2.42 -3.28
N ASP A 25 -8.35 -2.00 -4.05
CA ASP A 25 -8.95 -2.85 -5.08
C ASP A 25 -7.92 -3.31 -6.11
N VAL A 26 -7.04 -2.42 -6.54
CA VAL A 26 -5.97 -2.80 -7.48
C VAL A 26 -5.11 -3.91 -6.87
N LEU A 27 -4.71 -3.76 -5.62
CA LEU A 27 -3.88 -4.76 -4.96
C LEU A 27 -4.60 -6.11 -4.86
N LEU A 28 -5.88 -6.10 -4.53
CA LEU A 28 -6.67 -7.32 -4.42
C LEU A 28 -6.86 -7.99 -5.78
N VAL A 29 -7.18 -7.23 -6.81
CA VAL A 29 -7.34 -7.75 -8.17
C VAL A 29 -6.05 -8.35 -8.68
N GLN A 30 -4.92 -7.74 -8.33
CA GLN A 30 -3.59 -8.25 -8.70
C GLN A 30 -3.14 -9.40 -7.82
N LYS A 31 -3.99 -9.83 -6.89
CA LYS A 31 -3.74 -10.98 -6.01
C LYS A 31 -2.57 -10.79 -5.07
N CYS A 32 -2.26 -9.56 -4.72
CA CYS A 32 -1.31 -9.30 -3.64
C CYS A 32 -1.87 -9.87 -2.34
N THR A 33 -1.00 -10.38 -1.49
CA THR A 33 -1.41 -11.02 -0.23
C THR A 33 -0.81 -10.31 0.96
N ASN A 34 -1.29 -10.67 2.14
CA ASN A 34 -0.81 -10.14 3.41
C ASN A 34 -0.75 -8.61 3.38
N ILE A 35 -1.84 -7.99 2.94
CA ILE A 35 -1.95 -6.54 2.80
C ILE A 35 -2.26 -5.93 4.15
N LYS A 36 -1.44 -4.98 4.58
CA LYS A 36 -1.69 -4.19 5.80
C LYS A 36 -1.55 -2.73 5.47
N ALA A 37 -2.46 -1.91 5.96
CA ALA A 37 -2.41 -0.46 5.82
C ALA A 37 -2.36 0.17 7.20
N PHE A 38 -1.40 1.07 7.40
CA PHE A 38 -1.18 1.76 8.66
C PHE A 38 -1.37 3.25 8.49
N GLU A 39 -2.07 3.86 9.43
CA GLU A 39 -2.19 5.31 9.50
C GLU A 39 -0.99 5.85 10.27
N ILE A 40 -0.28 6.80 9.68
CA ILE A 40 0.92 7.39 10.27
C ILE A 40 0.58 8.78 10.76
N LYS A 41 0.80 9.05 12.05
CA LYS A 41 0.37 10.29 12.69
C LYS A 41 1.48 11.28 13.03
N ASN A 42 2.72 10.84 13.05
CA ASN A 42 3.82 11.64 13.63
C ASN A 42 4.66 12.33 12.56
N ASN A 43 4.23 13.51 12.11
CA ASN A 43 5.04 14.36 11.22
C ASN A 43 5.75 13.59 10.11
N SER A 44 5.17 12.51 9.66
CA SER A 44 5.76 11.68 8.64
C SER A 44 5.49 12.27 7.27
N TYR A 45 6.39 11.98 6.33
CA TYR A 45 6.18 12.28 4.93
C TYR A 45 4.91 11.59 4.41
N PHE A 46 4.57 10.43 4.99
CA PHE A 46 3.41 9.66 4.59
C PHE A 46 2.28 9.77 5.60
N ASP A 47 1.06 9.80 5.09
CA ASP A 47 -0.15 9.69 5.91
C ASP A 47 -0.56 8.23 6.09
N VAL A 48 -0.31 7.41 5.07
CA VAL A 48 -0.66 6.00 5.05
C VAL A 48 0.51 5.21 4.48
N ILE A 49 0.84 4.11 5.13
CA ILE A 49 1.81 3.13 4.62
C ILE A 49 1.08 1.82 4.40
N ILE A 50 1.21 1.26 3.21
CA ILE A 50 0.65 -0.05 2.87
C ILE A 50 1.81 -1.00 2.62
N ILE A 51 1.74 -2.19 3.17
CA ILE A 51 2.72 -3.24 2.96
C ILE A 51 1.99 -4.46 2.43
N CYS A 52 2.50 -5.07 1.38
CA CYS A 52 1.89 -6.28 0.83
C CYS A 52 2.93 -7.19 0.20
N ASN A 53 2.53 -8.43 -0.05
CA ASN A 53 3.38 -9.45 -0.65
C ASN A 53 2.99 -9.69 -2.10
N VAL A 54 4.00 -10.00 -2.91
CA VAL A 54 3.82 -10.49 -4.29
C VAL A 54 4.58 -11.80 -4.45
N ASN A 55 4.18 -12.62 -5.41
CA ASN A 55 4.78 -13.94 -5.65
C ASN A 55 5.82 -13.92 -6.77
N SER A 56 5.90 -12.86 -7.54
CA SER A 56 6.80 -12.79 -8.68
C SER A 56 7.08 -11.35 -9.08
N ASN A 57 8.15 -11.16 -9.83
CA ASN A 57 8.47 -9.84 -10.39
C ASN A 57 7.42 -9.41 -11.42
N ILE A 58 6.84 -10.35 -12.13
CA ILE A 58 5.77 -10.04 -13.09
C ILE A 58 4.56 -9.48 -12.36
N GLN A 59 4.16 -10.11 -11.27
CA GLN A 59 3.05 -9.63 -10.45
C GLN A 59 3.35 -8.25 -9.86
N MET A 60 4.57 -8.06 -9.38
CA MET A 60 5.01 -6.77 -8.83
C MET A 60 4.90 -5.68 -9.88
N SER A 61 5.50 -5.90 -11.06
CA SER A 61 5.48 -4.93 -12.15
C SER A 61 4.07 -4.62 -12.62
N SER A 62 3.24 -5.66 -12.76
CA SER A 62 1.87 -5.49 -13.19
C SER A 62 1.06 -4.66 -12.19
N SER A 63 1.24 -4.93 -10.91
CA SER A 63 0.56 -4.19 -9.84
C SER A 63 0.95 -2.72 -9.86
N ILE A 64 2.23 -2.44 -9.96
CA ILE A 64 2.75 -1.06 -9.97
C ILE A 64 2.28 -0.33 -11.22
N LYS A 65 2.25 -1.00 -12.36
CA LYS A 65 1.79 -0.40 -13.60
C LYS A 65 0.32 0.02 -13.51
N LYS A 66 -0.51 -0.82 -12.92
CA LYS A 66 -1.93 -0.51 -12.74
C LYS A 66 -2.16 0.61 -11.75
N LEU A 67 -1.37 0.64 -10.68
CA LEU A 67 -1.42 1.75 -9.73
C LEU A 67 -1.01 3.06 -10.40
N LYS A 68 0.05 3.03 -11.19
CA LYS A 68 0.50 4.21 -11.93
C LYS A 68 -0.60 4.75 -12.82
N LYS A 69 -1.29 3.87 -13.54
CA LYS A 69 -2.39 4.26 -14.41
C LYS A 69 -3.52 4.92 -13.61
N LEU A 70 -3.87 4.33 -12.48
CA LEU A 70 -4.90 4.89 -11.60
C LEU A 70 -4.51 6.27 -11.10
N VAL A 71 -3.30 6.42 -10.58
CA VAL A 71 -2.82 7.69 -10.01
C VAL A 71 -2.75 8.78 -11.08
N LYS A 72 -2.24 8.44 -12.26
CA LYS A 72 -2.14 9.39 -13.37
C LYS A 72 -3.52 9.81 -13.87
N SER A 73 -4.52 8.93 -13.81
CA SER A 73 -5.88 9.28 -14.20
C SER A 73 -6.50 10.36 -13.30
N LYS A 74 -5.94 10.53 -12.10
CA LYS A 74 -6.35 11.57 -11.15
C LYS A 74 -5.45 12.80 -11.22
N ASN A 75 -4.58 12.89 -12.21
CA ASN A 75 -3.62 14.00 -12.39
C ASN A 75 -2.68 14.16 -11.19
N LYS A 76 -2.28 13.03 -10.58
CA LYS A 76 -1.38 13.04 -9.44
C LYS A 76 -0.01 12.49 -9.83
N ASN A 77 1.01 12.91 -9.08
CA ASN A 77 2.36 12.44 -9.29
C ASN A 77 2.51 11.02 -8.73
N PHE A 78 3.32 10.23 -9.41
CA PHE A 78 3.57 8.83 -9.05
C PHE A 78 5.06 8.58 -9.13
N PHE A 79 5.62 8.00 -8.08
CA PHE A 79 7.03 7.66 -8.01
C PHE A 79 7.16 6.20 -7.63
N SER A 80 8.11 5.50 -8.25
CA SER A 80 8.39 4.12 -7.89
C SER A 80 9.88 3.84 -8.02
N GLU A 81 10.37 2.92 -7.18
CA GLU A 81 11.74 2.44 -7.27
C GLU A 81 11.81 1.00 -6.78
N GLY A 82 12.90 0.31 -7.08
CA GLY A 82 13.08 -1.07 -6.68
C GLY A 82 12.37 -2.07 -7.56
N LEU A 83 11.96 -1.67 -8.78
CA LEU A 83 11.36 -2.61 -9.72
C LEU A 83 12.36 -3.73 -10.02
N ASP A 84 11.86 -4.95 -10.21
CA ASP A 84 12.65 -6.14 -10.47
C ASP A 84 13.53 -6.56 -9.30
N SER A 85 13.16 -6.13 -8.09
CA SER A 85 13.86 -6.53 -6.87
C SER A 85 12.87 -7.27 -5.95
N SER A 86 13.35 -7.65 -4.77
CA SER A 86 12.50 -8.29 -3.77
C SER A 86 11.71 -7.29 -2.92
N TRP A 87 11.94 -6.01 -3.11
CA TRP A 87 11.31 -4.93 -2.35
C TRP A 87 11.20 -3.69 -3.24
N ALA A 88 9.99 -3.35 -3.63
CA ALA A 88 9.72 -2.14 -4.41
C ALA A 88 8.88 -1.16 -3.59
N LEU A 89 9.11 0.12 -3.81
CA LEU A 89 8.37 1.20 -3.14
C LEU A 89 7.63 2.02 -4.19
N VAL A 90 6.39 2.34 -3.88
CA VAL A 90 5.56 3.24 -4.67
C VAL A 90 5.10 4.38 -3.77
N GLU A 91 5.16 5.60 -4.28
CA GLU A 91 4.73 6.79 -3.53
C GLU A 91 3.80 7.66 -4.37
N PHE A 92 2.71 8.11 -3.75
CA PHE A 92 1.80 9.07 -4.35
C PHE A 92 0.90 9.68 -3.26
N GLU A 93 0.70 10.97 -3.31
CA GLU A 93 -0.28 11.69 -2.47
C GLU A 93 -0.27 11.29 -0.99
N GLY A 94 0.91 11.22 -0.38
CA GLY A 94 1.03 10.87 1.03
C GLY A 94 0.86 9.38 1.32
N VAL A 95 0.72 8.55 0.29
CA VAL A 95 0.62 7.10 0.43
C VAL A 95 1.92 6.45 -0.02
N GLY A 96 2.47 5.59 0.80
CA GLY A 96 3.61 4.75 0.43
C GLY A 96 3.18 3.30 0.41
N ILE A 97 3.54 2.57 -0.64
CA ILE A 97 3.23 1.14 -0.74
C ILE A 97 4.54 0.37 -0.89
N HIS A 98 4.77 -0.56 0.01
CA HIS A 98 5.91 -1.46 -0.02
C HIS A 98 5.47 -2.82 -0.55
N PHE A 99 6.04 -3.22 -1.67
CA PHE A 99 5.81 -4.55 -2.25
C PHE A 99 7.00 -5.43 -1.91
N PHE A 100 6.75 -6.55 -1.27
CA PHE A 100 7.79 -7.50 -0.89
C PHE A 100 7.51 -8.87 -1.48
N THR A 101 8.57 -9.62 -1.78
CA THR A 101 8.42 -11.07 -1.82
C THR A 101 8.16 -11.53 -0.40
N GLU A 102 7.58 -12.72 -0.24
CA GLU A 102 7.31 -13.26 1.09
C GLU A 102 8.59 -13.36 1.93
N GLU A 103 9.67 -13.82 1.33
CA GLU A 103 10.96 -13.94 2.00
C GLU A 103 11.50 -12.60 2.45
N ALA A 104 11.43 -11.59 1.58
CA ALA A 104 11.93 -10.26 1.90
C ALA A 104 11.07 -9.60 2.99
N ARG A 105 9.75 -9.81 2.97
CA ARG A 105 8.85 -9.30 3.99
C ARG A 105 9.28 -9.78 5.38
N GLU A 106 9.55 -11.07 5.46
CA GLU A 106 9.98 -11.69 6.70
C GLU A 106 11.38 -11.23 7.11
N TYR A 107 12.29 -11.15 6.16
CA TYR A 107 13.68 -10.77 6.42
C TYR A 107 13.80 -9.34 6.94
N TYR A 108 13.18 -8.39 6.24
CA TYR A 108 13.28 -6.97 6.61
C TYR A 108 12.35 -6.59 7.75
N ASN A 109 11.25 -7.30 7.90
CA ASN A 109 10.30 -7.12 9.00
C ASN A 109 9.89 -5.65 9.19
N LEU A 110 9.57 -4.99 8.07
CA LEU A 110 9.19 -3.59 8.09
C LEU A 110 7.94 -3.35 8.94
N ASP A 111 7.10 -4.37 9.08
CA ASP A 111 5.90 -4.31 9.91
C ASP A 111 6.21 -3.86 11.33
N ASP A 112 7.36 -4.22 11.86
CA ASP A 112 7.75 -3.86 13.22
C ASP A 112 7.93 -2.35 13.40
N LEU A 113 8.25 -1.62 12.34
CA LEU A 113 8.35 -0.17 12.43
C LEU A 113 7.01 0.48 12.74
N PHE A 114 5.93 -0.22 12.43
CA PHE A 114 4.59 0.33 12.54
C PHE A 114 3.75 -0.37 13.60
N PHE A 115 4.38 -1.11 14.52
CA PHE A 115 3.64 -1.91 15.49
C PHE A 115 2.76 -1.05 16.41
N ASP A 116 3.17 0.19 16.70
CA ASP A 116 2.37 1.11 17.51
C ASP A 116 1.60 2.12 16.65
N SER A 117 1.62 1.95 15.35
CA SER A 117 0.80 2.74 14.44
C SER A 117 -0.61 2.15 14.35
N ASN A 118 -1.53 2.95 13.86
CA ASN A 118 -2.91 2.55 13.77
C ASN A 118 -3.12 1.65 12.55
N LEU A 119 -3.38 0.38 12.80
CA LEU A 119 -3.68 -0.57 11.70
C LEU A 119 -5.10 -0.28 11.20
N MET A 120 -5.20 0.18 9.95
CA MET A 120 -6.46 0.57 9.33
C MET A 120 -7.16 -0.58 8.65
N LEU A 121 -6.37 -1.50 8.06
CA LEU A 121 -6.89 -2.51 7.17
C LEU A 121 -5.91 -3.66 7.11
N GLN A 122 -6.46 -4.88 7.02
CA GLN A 122 -5.66 -6.08 6.86
C GLN A 122 -6.41 -7.11 6.02
N TYR A 123 -5.75 -7.62 4.99
CA TYR A 123 -6.23 -8.74 4.18
C TYR A 123 -5.16 -9.83 4.18
N GLY A 124 -5.59 -11.03 4.50
CA GLY A 124 -4.74 -12.18 4.67
C GLY A 124 -3.91 -12.61 3.51
#